data_65440ba9cd8664bef1964f67d0813487
#
_entry.id   65440ba9cd8664bef1964f67d0813487
#
_cell.length_a   1.000
_cell.length_b   1.000
_cell.length_c   1.000
_cell.angle_alpha   90.00
_cell.angle_beta   90.00
_cell.angle_gamma   90.00
#
_symmetry.space_group_name_H-M   'P 1'
#
loop_
_entity.id
_entity.type
_entity.pdbx_description
1 polymer ?
#
loop_
_entity_poly.entity_id
_entity_poly.type
_entity_poly.pdbx_seq_one_letter_code
_entity_poly.pdbx_strand_id
1 'polypeptide(L)'
;MENNNEVLLKVDHLCQYFRLGRKDLKAVDDVSFEIKKGEAFGLVGESGCGKTTTGRSIIRLENITSGNVYFKGQRICAGTRSYKDAMVKARDEAAKKIKLLRAEKNVDEKRKAEIKAEIEKINNELGEIVDKNRALIRAARKDHNSVDRKLITQIQMIFQDPVASLDPRMTVRDIIAEGLVINGVKDKNYINEKVYEILETVGLVREHADRYPHEFSGGQKQRIGIARAVIMQPEMIIADEPVSALDVSIQAQVINLLNDLREKMGLTILFIAHDLSVVKYFSDRIGVKYFGNMVELADSDELFKHPLHPYTRSLLSAIPLPDPVYEKQRKRITYNPLAEHDYSVNKPSFREVAPGHFVRCNDVEEEQYKKILSGETEG
;
A
#
# COMPACT_ATOMS: atom_id res chain seq x y z
N MET A 1 20.12 -13.69 -16.09
CA MET A 1 19.07 -13.10 -15.22
C MET A 1 18.04 -12.50 -16.18
N GLU A 2 16.92 -13.13 -16.35
CA GLU A 2 15.82 -12.59 -17.16
C GLU A 2 15.37 -11.28 -16.53
N ASN A 3 15.28 -10.23 -17.34
CA ASN A 3 14.77 -8.92 -16.94
C ASN A 3 13.30 -9.06 -16.52
N ASN A 4 13.06 -9.36 -15.25
CA ASN A 4 11.74 -9.62 -14.71
C ASN A 4 11.02 -8.28 -14.49
N ASN A 5 10.61 -7.63 -15.58
CA ASN A 5 9.93 -6.34 -15.57
C ASN A 5 8.39 -6.50 -15.48
N GLU A 6 7.93 -7.73 -15.17
CA GLU A 6 6.51 -8.05 -15.04
C GLU A 6 5.95 -7.47 -13.76
N VAL A 7 4.92 -6.60 -13.89
CA VAL A 7 4.19 -6.04 -12.74
C VAL A 7 3.28 -7.11 -12.16
N LEU A 8 3.57 -7.56 -10.95
CA LEU A 8 2.77 -8.54 -10.22
C LEU A 8 1.59 -7.88 -9.51
N LEU A 9 1.86 -6.77 -8.78
CA LEU A 9 0.85 -5.98 -8.08
C LEU A 9 0.85 -4.55 -8.59
N LYS A 10 -0.35 -4.03 -8.88
CA LYS A 10 -0.57 -2.59 -9.18
C LYS A 10 -1.63 -2.04 -8.25
N VAL A 11 -1.27 -1.01 -7.52
CA VAL A 11 -2.17 -0.18 -6.71
C VAL A 11 -2.39 1.13 -7.47
N ASP A 12 -3.65 1.46 -7.73
CA ASP A 12 -4.05 2.55 -8.61
C ASP A 12 -5.06 3.46 -7.91
N HIS A 13 -4.62 4.67 -7.54
CA HIS A 13 -5.40 5.68 -6.84
C HIS A 13 -6.17 5.17 -5.61
N LEU A 14 -5.50 4.31 -4.82
CA LEU A 14 -6.09 3.68 -3.64
C LEU A 14 -6.43 4.73 -2.58
N CYS A 15 -7.70 4.75 -2.19
CA CYS A 15 -8.17 5.51 -1.02
C CYS A 15 -8.91 4.59 -0.05
N GLN A 16 -8.57 4.73 1.23
CA GLN A 16 -9.30 4.09 2.33
C GLN A 16 -9.59 5.12 3.42
N TYR A 17 -10.88 5.43 3.59
CA TYR A 17 -11.36 6.41 4.55
C TYR A 17 -12.25 5.73 5.59
N PHE A 18 -11.98 6.02 6.85
CA PHE A 18 -12.81 5.58 7.98
C PHE A 18 -13.69 6.72 8.44
N ARG A 19 -14.97 6.45 8.62
CA ARG A 19 -15.92 7.48 9.06
C ARG A 19 -15.86 7.68 10.57
N LEU A 20 -15.41 8.84 11.01
CA LEU A 20 -15.41 9.27 12.40
C LEU A 20 -16.46 10.36 12.62
N GLY A 21 -17.67 9.95 13.01
CA GLY A 21 -18.80 10.86 13.15
C GLY A 21 -19.17 11.51 11.82
N ARG A 22 -18.96 12.84 11.71
CA ARG A 22 -19.24 13.64 10.50
C ARG A 22 -18.03 13.83 9.57
N LYS A 23 -16.85 13.41 9.98
CA LYS A 23 -15.60 13.57 9.22
C LYS A 23 -15.07 12.21 8.76
N ASP A 24 -14.35 12.20 7.64
CA ASP A 24 -13.62 11.05 7.17
C ASP A 24 -12.17 11.13 7.65
N LEU A 25 -11.67 10.07 8.30
CA LEU A 25 -10.25 9.86 8.54
C LEU A 25 -9.66 9.22 7.28
N LYS A 26 -8.79 9.93 6.60
CA LYS A 26 -8.14 9.49 5.38
C LYS A 26 -6.88 8.69 5.72
N ALA A 27 -7.04 7.40 5.99
CA ALA A 27 -5.92 6.53 6.33
C ALA A 27 -5.03 6.20 5.12
N VAL A 28 -5.63 6.12 3.93
CA VAL A 28 -4.94 6.03 2.64
C VAL A 28 -5.62 7.02 1.71
N ASP A 29 -4.87 7.96 1.13
CA ASP A 29 -5.40 9.03 0.29
C ASP A 29 -4.60 9.13 -1.00
N ASP A 30 -5.19 8.64 -2.09
CA ASP A 30 -4.64 8.69 -3.45
C ASP A 30 -3.24 8.04 -3.60
N VAL A 31 -3.10 6.80 -3.14
CA VAL A 31 -1.84 6.06 -3.19
C VAL A 31 -1.77 5.20 -4.44
N SER A 32 -0.69 5.38 -5.23
CA SER A 32 -0.42 4.60 -6.43
C SER A 32 1.03 4.10 -6.43
N PHE A 33 1.21 2.81 -6.70
CA PHE A 33 2.53 2.18 -6.90
C PHE A 33 2.37 0.81 -7.57
N GLU A 34 3.47 0.30 -8.07
CA GLU A 34 3.55 -1.03 -8.68
C GLU A 34 4.68 -1.83 -8.03
N ILE A 35 4.48 -3.14 -7.91
CA ILE A 35 5.49 -4.09 -7.42
C ILE A 35 5.73 -5.12 -8.51
N LYS A 36 6.99 -5.32 -8.86
CA LYS A 36 7.41 -6.30 -9.87
C LYS A 36 7.52 -7.70 -9.26
N LYS A 37 7.42 -8.71 -10.08
CA LYS A 37 7.58 -10.10 -9.65
C LYS A 37 8.99 -10.33 -9.10
N GLY A 38 9.08 -10.94 -7.90
CA GLY A 38 10.34 -11.19 -7.20
C GLY A 38 10.93 -9.96 -6.49
N GLU A 39 10.28 -8.79 -6.58
CA GLU A 39 10.73 -7.57 -5.92
C GLU A 39 10.42 -7.58 -4.42
N ALA A 40 11.34 -7.04 -3.60
CA ALA A 40 11.07 -6.62 -2.24
C ALA A 40 10.79 -5.12 -2.22
N PHE A 41 9.54 -4.74 -1.99
CA PHE A 41 9.11 -3.35 -1.93
C PHE A 41 8.90 -2.94 -0.47
N GLY A 42 9.67 -1.94 -0.01
CA GLY A 42 9.54 -1.36 1.33
C GLY A 42 8.46 -0.28 1.38
N LEU A 43 7.58 -0.32 2.38
CA LEU A 43 6.63 0.75 2.65
C LEU A 43 6.86 1.29 4.06
N VAL A 44 7.38 2.52 4.16
CA VAL A 44 7.80 3.11 5.42
C VAL A 44 7.07 4.40 5.77
N GLY A 45 7.15 4.80 7.04
CA GLY A 45 6.58 6.03 7.57
C GLY A 45 6.20 5.88 9.04
N GLU A 46 5.83 6.97 9.70
CA GLU A 46 5.44 6.97 11.11
C GLU A 46 4.23 6.09 11.40
N SER A 47 4.07 5.72 12.68
CA SER A 47 2.89 4.97 13.13
C SER A 47 1.61 5.77 12.85
N GLY A 48 0.57 5.09 12.37
CA GLY A 48 -0.70 5.73 12.02
C GLY A 48 -0.76 6.40 10.62
N CYS A 49 0.32 6.42 9.82
CA CYS A 49 0.27 6.99 8.46
C CYS A 49 -0.46 6.10 7.43
N GLY A 50 -1.02 4.95 7.84
CA GLY A 50 -1.85 4.09 7.01
C GLY A 50 -1.13 2.98 6.24
N LYS A 51 0.08 2.54 6.64
CA LYS A 51 0.83 1.42 6.03
C LYS A 51 0.07 0.10 6.13
N THR A 52 -0.25 -0.31 7.35
CA THR A 52 -1.06 -1.51 7.66
C THR A 52 -2.40 -1.49 6.92
N THR A 53 -3.07 -0.33 6.90
CA THR A 53 -4.33 -0.14 6.16
C THR A 53 -4.13 -0.38 4.67
N THR A 54 -3.00 0.08 4.07
CA THR A 54 -2.68 -0.19 2.67
C THR A 54 -2.52 -1.69 2.42
N GLY A 55 -1.75 -2.40 3.24
CA GLY A 55 -1.57 -3.86 3.13
C GLY A 55 -2.89 -4.62 3.26
N ARG A 56 -3.71 -4.30 4.28
CA ARG A 56 -5.03 -4.92 4.49
C ARG A 56 -6.02 -4.64 3.37
N SER A 57 -5.94 -3.45 2.76
CA SER A 57 -6.76 -3.08 1.59
C SER A 57 -6.40 -3.93 0.37
N ILE A 58 -5.12 -4.20 0.15
CA ILE A 58 -4.64 -5.02 -0.99
C ILE A 58 -5.20 -6.43 -0.91
N ILE A 59 -5.15 -7.08 0.26
CA ILE A 59 -5.67 -8.44 0.45
C ILE A 59 -7.17 -8.50 0.76
N ARG A 60 -7.88 -7.37 0.65
CA ARG A 60 -9.34 -7.27 0.83
C ARG A 60 -9.83 -7.55 2.25
N LEU A 61 -9.00 -7.41 3.27
CA LEU A 61 -9.46 -7.39 4.67
C LEU A 61 -10.19 -6.07 4.99
N GLU A 62 -9.88 -5.00 4.23
CA GLU A 62 -10.57 -3.71 4.29
C GLU A 62 -11.23 -3.42 2.95
N ASN A 63 -12.48 -2.91 2.98
CA ASN A 63 -13.17 -2.48 1.77
C ASN A 63 -12.69 -1.09 1.37
N ILE A 64 -12.03 -0.96 0.23
CA ILE A 64 -11.49 0.31 -0.23
C ILE A 64 -12.60 1.31 -0.60
N THR A 65 -12.35 2.58 -0.28
CA THR A 65 -13.29 3.68 -0.55
C THR A 65 -13.34 4.03 -2.03
N SER A 66 -12.16 4.17 -2.67
CA SER A 66 -12.00 4.41 -4.11
C SER A 66 -10.66 3.87 -4.61
N GLY A 67 -10.46 3.89 -5.92
CA GLY A 67 -9.29 3.32 -6.57
C GLY A 67 -9.43 1.83 -6.88
N ASN A 68 -8.33 1.23 -7.34
CA ASN A 68 -8.30 -0.15 -7.79
C ASN A 68 -7.03 -0.84 -7.31
N VAL A 69 -7.09 -2.16 -7.15
CA VAL A 69 -5.92 -3.01 -6.95
C VAL A 69 -5.97 -4.14 -7.98
N TYR A 70 -4.86 -4.34 -8.68
CA TYR A 70 -4.68 -5.39 -9.65
C TYR A 70 -3.57 -6.34 -9.19
N PHE A 71 -3.82 -7.63 -9.33
CA PHE A 71 -2.83 -8.67 -9.10
C PHE A 71 -2.76 -9.55 -10.33
N LYS A 72 -1.57 -9.73 -10.89
CA LYS A 72 -1.36 -10.44 -12.16
C LYS A 72 -2.24 -9.89 -13.31
N GLY A 73 -2.38 -8.56 -13.37
CA GLY A 73 -3.23 -7.88 -14.35
C GLY A 73 -4.75 -7.98 -14.10
N GLN A 74 -5.20 -8.83 -13.18
CA GLN A 74 -6.61 -8.95 -12.83
C GLN A 74 -6.98 -8.00 -11.67
N ARG A 75 -8.08 -7.25 -11.83
CA ARG A 75 -8.58 -6.37 -10.77
C ARG A 75 -9.17 -7.19 -9.63
N ILE A 76 -8.52 -7.18 -8.47
CA ILE A 76 -8.93 -7.91 -7.27
C ILE A 76 -9.73 -7.06 -6.28
N CYS A 77 -9.54 -5.72 -6.29
CA CYS A 77 -10.24 -4.81 -5.40
C CYS A 77 -10.61 -3.53 -6.15
N ALA A 78 -11.81 -2.98 -5.88
CA ALA A 78 -12.28 -1.74 -6.49
C ALA A 78 -13.20 -0.97 -5.55
N GLY A 79 -12.88 0.32 -5.34
CA GLY A 79 -13.74 1.26 -4.65
C GLY A 79 -14.69 1.98 -5.62
N THR A 80 -15.82 2.46 -5.12
CA THR A 80 -16.83 3.07 -5.98
C THR A 80 -17.17 4.51 -5.61
N ARG A 81 -16.57 5.06 -4.54
CA ARG A 81 -16.93 6.39 -4.04
C ARG A 81 -16.55 7.49 -5.01
N SER A 82 -15.35 7.42 -5.62
CA SER A 82 -14.93 8.42 -6.63
C SER A 82 -15.90 8.56 -7.79
N TYR A 83 -16.45 7.45 -8.30
CA TYR A 83 -17.46 7.48 -9.35
C TYR A 83 -18.77 8.12 -8.89
N LYS A 84 -19.19 7.88 -7.63
CA LYS A 84 -20.37 8.49 -7.04
C LYS A 84 -20.18 9.99 -6.85
N ASP A 85 -19.02 10.39 -6.33
CA ASP A 85 -18.66 11.80 -6.10
C ASP A 85 -18.59 12.57 -7.44
N ALA A 86 -18.04 11.95 -8.50
CA ALA A 86 -18.03 12.52 -9.84
C ALA A 86 -19.45 12.77 -10.37
N MET A 87 -20.39 11.83 -10.15
CA MET A 87 -21.80 12.04 -10.53
C MET A 87 -22.49 13.16 -9.74
N VAL A 88 -22.20 13.28 -8.43
CA VAL A 88 -22.73 14.35 -7.59
C VAL A 88 -22.19 15.69 -8.07
N LYS A 89 -20.87 15.80 -8.27
CA LYS A 89 -20.21 17.01 -8.76
C LYS A 89 -20.76 17.44 -10.12
N ALA A 90 -20.90 16.52 -11.07
CA ALA A 90 -21.48 16.83 -12.38
C ALA A 90 -22.93 17.35 -12.29
N ARG A 91 -23.75 16.77 -11.41
CA ARG A 91 -25.14 17.25 -11.17
C ARG A 91 -25.17 18.65 -10.57
N ASP A 92 -24.31 18.94 -9.59
CA ASP A 92 -24.23 20.25 -8.95
C ASP A 92 -23.74 21.32 -9.94
N GLU A 93 -22.76 21.00 -10.79
CA GLU A 93 -22.28 21.89 -11.84
C GLU A 93 -23.34 22.15 -12.91
N ALA A 94 -24.02 21.11 -13.38
CA ALA A 94 -25.13 21.25 -14.33
C ALA A 94 -26.26 22.09 -13.75
N ALA A 95 -26.67 21.83 -12.50
CA ALA A 95 -27.69 22.59 -11.82
C ALA A 95 -27.33 24.08 -11.69
N LYS A 96 -26.08 24.41 -11.37
CA LYS A 96 -25.59 25.79 -11.32
C LYS A 96 -25.64 26.47 -12.68
N LYS A 97 -25.19 25.82 -13.76
CA LYS A 97 -25.24 26.33 -15.13
C LYS A 97 -26.69 26.58 -15.57
N ILE A 98 -27.58 25.61 -15.38
CA ILE A 98 -29.01 25.73 -15.73
C ILE A 98 -29.67 26.86 -14.94
N LYS A 99 -29.35 27.03 -13.66
CA LYS A 99 -29.88 28.12 -12.83
C LYS A 99 -29.46 29.48 -13.35
N LEU A 100 -28.19 29.63 -13.80
CA LEU A 100 -27.71 30.88 -14.41
C LEU A 100 -28.44 31.20 -15.72
N LEU A 101 -28.58 30.23 -16.63
CA LEU A 101 -29.33 30.38 -17.88
C LEU A 101 -30.79 30.77 -17.65
N ARG A 102 -31.44 30.17 -16.64
CA ARG A 102 -32.85 30.51 -16.29
C ARG A 102 -33.00 31.86 -15.60
N ALA A 103 -31.93 32.43 -15.06
CA ALA A 103 -31.96 33.73 -14.38
C ALA A 103 -31.79 34.91 -15.33
N GLU A 104 -31.47 34.69 -16.60
CA GLU A 104 -31.40 35.73 -17.61
C GLU A 104 -32.77 36.43 -17.75
N LYS A 105 -32.82 37.76 -17.57
CA LYS A 105 -34.01 38.59 -17.64
C LYS A 105 -34.08 39.29 -19.00
N ASN A 106 -35.31 39.64 -19.44
CA ASN A 106 -35.59 40.39 -20.68
C ASN A 106 -35.09 39.70 -21.95
N VAL A 107 -35.28 38.40 -22.05
CA VAL A 107 -34.84 37.55 -23.19
C VAL A 107 -35.92 37.58 -24.29
N ASP A 108 -35.53 37.80 -25.53
CA ASP A 108 -36.36 37.66 -26.70
C ASP A 108 -36.65 36.17 -27.03
N GLU A 109 -37.59 35.91 -27.96
CA GLU A 109 -37.96 34.54 -28.32
C GLU A 109 -36.81 33.74 -28.92
N LYS A 110 -35.88 34.38 -29.63
CA LYS A 110 -34.70 33.74 -30.20
C LYS A 110 -33.77 33.28 -29.07
N ARG A 111 -33.47 34.14 -28.09
CA ARG A 111 -32.62 33.80 -26.96
C ARG A 111 -33.25 32.73 -26.05
N LYS A 112 -34.59 32.73 -25.89
CA LYS A 112 -35.29 31.63 -25.18
C LYS A 112 -35.08 30.27 -25.85
N ALA A 113 -35.13 30.23 -27.19
CA ALA A 113 -34.86 29.00 -27.95
C ALA A 113 -33.40 28.55 -27.79
N GLU A 114 -32.44 29.48 -27.81
CA GLU A 114 -31.03 29.21 -27.55
C GLU A 114 -30.81 28.65 -26.14
N ILE A 115 -31.39 29.30 -25.11
CA ILE A 115 -31.30 28.83 -23.72
C ILE A 115 -31.87 27.41 -23.58
N LYS A 116 -32.98 27.12 -24.25
CA LYS A 116 -33.55 25.76 -24.23
C LYS A 116 -32.57 24.72 -24.83
N ALA A 117 -31.96 25.05 -25.96
CA ALA A 117 -30.96 24.18 -26.60
C ALA A 117 -29.70 23.99 -25.74
N GLU A 118 -29.24 25.07 -25.10
CA GLU A 118 -28.10 24.99 -24.15
C GLU A 118 -28.41 24.11 -22.94
N ILE A 119 -29.63 24.24 -22.37
CA ILE A 119 -30.08 23.38 -21.25
C ILE A 119 -30.15 21.91 -21.69
N GLU A 120 -30.68 21.64 -22.88
CA GLU A 120 -30.75 20.29 -23.43
C GLU A 120 -29.33 19.70 -23.61
N LYS A 121 -28.41 20.47 -24.14
CA LYS A 121 -27.00 20.07 -24.27
C LYS A 121 -26.37 19.74 -22.91
N ILE A 122 -26.57 20.60 -21.88
CA ILE A 122 -26.05 20.35 -20.51
C ILE A 122 -26.64 19.06 -19.93
N ASN A 123 -27.96 18.82 -20.17
CA ASN A 123 -28.60 17.59 -19.67
C ASN A 123 -28.08 16.33 -20.38
N ASN A 124 -27.81 16.39 -21.68
CA ASN A 124 -27.21 15.28 -22.43
C ASN A 124 -25.79 14.97 -21.95
N GLU A 125 -24.93 16.00 -21.80
CA GLU A 125 -23.58 15.85 -21.23
C GLU A 125 -23.63 15.24 -19.82
N LEU A 126 -24.55 15.70 -18.97
CA LEU A 126 -24.77 15.13 -17.63
C LEU A 126 -25.21 13.66 -17.72
N GLY A 127 -26.11 13.32 -18.65
CA GLY A 127 -26.56 11.96 -18.90
C GLY A 127 -25.38 11.03 -19.22
N GLU A 128 -24.54 11.43 -20.16
CA GLU A 128 -23.33 10.66 -20.54
C GLU A 128 -22.38 10.43 -19.36
N ILE A 129 -22.08 11.48 -18.56
CA ILE A 129 -21.24 11.38 -17.37
C ILE A 129 -21.84 10.40 -16.35
N VAL A 130 -23.15 10.51 -16.09
CA VAL A 130 -23.85 9.63 -15.13
C VAL A 130 -23.84 8.19 -15.60
N ASP A 131 -24.13 7.93 -16.88
CA ASP A 131 -24.20 6.57 -17.41
C ASP A 131 -22.83 5.91 -17.49
N LYS A 132 -21.79 6.66 -17.88
CA LYS A 132 -20.38 6.23 -17.81
C LYS A 132 -19.99 5.80 -16.39
N ASN A 133 -20.26 6.63 -15.38
CA ASN A 133 -19.90 6.33 -13.99
C ASN A 133 -20.73 5.17 -13.42
N ARG A 134 -22.01 5.03 -13.80
CA ARG A 134 -22.84 3.86 -13.44
C ARG A 134 -22.28 2.57 -14.04
N ALA A 135 -21.81 2.60 -15.30
CA ALA A 135 -21.16 1.46 -15.92
C ALA A 135 -19.88 1.06 -15.18
N LEU A 136 -19.05 2.03 -14.80
CA LEU A 136 -17.83 1.81 -14.01
C LEU A 136 -18.13 1.20 -12.63
N ILE A 137 -19.18 1.69 -11.95
CA ILE A 137 -19.62 1.11 -10.65
C ILE A 137 -20.07 -0.34 -10.83
N ARG A 138 -20.84 -0.65 -11.90
CA ARG A 138 -21.27 -2.03 -12.19
C ARG A 138 -20.07 -2.95 -12.46
N ALA A 139 -19.12 -2.50 -13.28
CA ALA A 139 -17.91 -3.24 -13.58
C ALA A 139 -17.06 -3.48 -12.32
N ALA A 140 -16.85 -2.43 -11.50
CA ALA A 140 -16.10 -2.53 -10.24
C ALA A 140 -16.73 -3.56 -9.29
N ARG A 141 -18.05 -3.54 -9.13
CA ARG A 141 -18.78 -4.52 -8.28
C ARG A 141 -18.72 -5.93 -8.85
N LYS A 142 -18.84 -6.08 -10.17
CA LYS A 142 -18.76 -7.38 -10.85
C LYS A 142 -17.38 -7.99 -10.59
N ASP A 143 -16.32 -7.25 -10.87
CA ASP A 143 -14.95 -7.74 -10.69
C ASP A 143 -14.67 -8.07 -9.23
N HIS A 144 -15.07 -7.19 -8.29
CA HIS A 144 -14.93 -7.45 -6.85
C HIS A 144 -15.61 -8.75 -6.40
N ASN A 145 -16.79 -9.08 -6.95
CA ASN A 145 -17.56 -10.26 -6.55
C ASN A 145 -17.12 -11.53 -7.31
N SER A 146 -16.46 -11.39 -8.45
CA SER A 146 -16.05 -12.50 -9.32
C SER A 146 -14.58 -12.91 -9.20
N VAL A 147 -13.85 -12.35 -8.23
CA VAL A 147 -12.44 -12.70 -8.01
C VAL A 147 -12.30 -14.19 -7.64
N ASP A 148 -11.45 -14.89 -8.34
CA ASP A 148 -11.13 -16.29 -8.04
C ASP A 148 -10.43 -16.37 -6.66
N ARG A 149 -10.95 -17.24 -5.78
CA ARG A 149 -10.33 -17.49 -4.49
C ARG A 149 -8.88 -17.97 -4.62
N LYS A 150 -8.58 -18.78 -5.65
CA LYS A 150 -7.23 -19.25 -5.90
C LYS A 150 -6.25 -18.10 -6.19
N LEU A 151 -6.71 -17.04 -6.84
CA LEU A 151 -5.87 -15.87 -7.09
C LEU A 151 -5.56 -15.12 -5.77
N ILE A 152 -6.56 -14.95 -4.91
CA ILE A 152 -6.37 -14.26 -3.63
C ILE A 152 -5.47 -15.07 -2.68
N THR A 153 -5.55 -16.40 -2.68
CA THR A 153 -4.68 -17.25 -1.84
C THR A 153 -3.21 -17.19 -2.23
N GLN A 154 -2.88 -16.66 -3.43
CA GLN A 154 -1.51 -16.40 -3.83
C GLN A 154 -0.91 -15.15 -3.17
N ILE A 155 -1.71 -14.35 -2.47
CA ILE A 155 -1.25 -13.24 -1.64
C ILE A 155 -1.50 -13.63 -0.18
N GLN A 156 -0.45 -13.71 0.62
CA GLN A 156 -0.54 -14.02 2.04
C GLN A 156 -0.03 -12.86 2.90
N MET A 157 -0.49 -12.77 4.15
CA MET A 157 -0.08 -11.71 5.07
C MET A 157 0.56 -12.28 6.33
N ILE A 158 1.71 -11.72 6.70
CA ILE A 158 2.33 -11.88 8.01
C ILE A 158 1.92 -10.67 8.84
N PHE A 159 1.27 -10.92 9.98
CA PHE A 159 0.71 -9.87 10.83
C PHE A 159 1.73 -9.33 11.82
N GLN A 160 1.55 -8.08 12.23
CA GLN A 160 2.42 -7.33 13.14
C GLN A 160 2.56 -7.99 14.53
N ASP A 161 1.47 -8.49 15.10
CA ASP A 161 1.47 -9.13 16.41
C ASP A 161 1.41 -10.66 16.24
N PRO A 162 2.53 -11.38 16.45
CA PRO A 162 2.55 -12.83 16.34
C PRO A 162 1.73 -13.51 17.44
N VAL A 163 1.49 -12.86 18.59
CA VAL A 163 0.74 -13.44 19.69
C VAL A 163 -0.76 -13.36 19.38
N ALA A 164 -1.25 -12.19 18.98
CA ALA A 164 -2.65 -11.99 18.64
C ALA A 164 -3.08 -12.71 17.36
N SER A 165 -2.12 -13.04 16.46
CA SER A 165 -2.42 -13.67 15.18
C SER A 165 -2.53 -15.19 15.22
N LEU A 166 -2.16 -15.85 16.33
CA LEU A 166 -2.21 -17.30 16.52
C LEU A 166 -3.31 -17.66 17.54
N ASP A 167 -4.24 -18.55 17.19
CA ASP A 167 -5.25 -19.02 18.17
C ASP A 167 -4.53 -19.89 19.23
N PRO A 168 -4.54 -19.48 20.53
CA PRO A 168 -3.82 -20.18 21.58
C PRO A 168 -4.42 -21.58 21.90
N ARG A 169 -5.58 -21.90 21.36
CA ARG A 169 -6.27 -23.20 21.56
C ARG A 169 -5.95 -24.22 20.47
N MET A 170 -5.30 -23.80 19.39
CA MET A 170 -4.90 -24.65 18.28
C MET A 170 -3.44 -25.07 18.46
N THR A 171 -3.11 -26.29 18.01
CA THR A 171 -1.72 -26.71 17.91
C THR A 171 -1.01 -25.95 16.78
N VAL A 172 0.32 -25.87 16.82
CA VAL A 172 1.12 -25.27 15.74
C VAL A 172 0.82 -25.94 14.41
N ARG A 173 0.65 -27.25 14.39
CA ARG A 173 0.23 -28.03 13.21
C ARG A 173 -1.06 -27.49 12.63
N ASP A 174 -2.10 -27.36 13.47
CA ASP A 174 -3.42 -26.93 13.02
C ASP A 174 -3.41 -25.50 12.49
N ILE A 175 -2.66 -24.61 13.14
CA ILE A 175 -2.48 -23.22 12.72
C ILE A 175 -1.80 -23.14 11.35
N ILE A 176 -0.72 -23.90 11.15
CA ILE A 176 0.00 -23.89 9.87
C ILE A 176 -0.83 -24.55 8.77
N ALA A 177 -1.49 -25.68 9.08
CA ALA A 177 -2.29 -26.45 8.12
C ALA A 177 -3.61 -25.79 7.73
N GLU A 178 -4.10 -24.80 8.50
CA GLU A 178 -5.43 -24.19 8.34
C GLU A 178 -5.69 -23.75 6.89
N GLY A 179 -4.73 -23.08 6.27
CA GLY A 179 -4.83 -22.63 4.88
C GLY A 179 -5.03 -23.77 3.89
N LEU A 180 -4.32 -24.90 4.05
CA LEU A 180 -4.46 -26.08 3.19
C LEU A 180 -5.86 -26.72 3.37
N VAL A 181 -6.30 -26.87 4.62
CA VAL A 181 -7.61 -27.46 4.96
C VAL A 181 -8.76 -26.64 4.38
N ILE A 182 -8.72 -25.29 4.54
CA ILE A 182 -9.75 -24.38 4.00
C ILE A 182 -9.78 -24.44 2.46
N ASN A 183 -8.65 -24.67 1.81
CA ASN A 183 -8.57 -24.85 0.36
C ASN A 183 -8.90 -26.27 -0.11
N GLY A 184 -9.39 -27.14 0.80
CA GLY A 184 -9.96 -28.44 0.45
C GLY A 184 -8.95 -29.59 0.38
N VAL A 185 -7.73 -29.41 0.88
CA VAL A 185 -6.77 -30.52 1.05
C VAL A 185 -7.24 -31.42 2.17
N LYS A 186 -7.50 -32.70 1.88
CA LYS A 186 -8.08 -33.68 2.82
C LYS A 186 -7.08 -34.76 3.27
N ASP A 187 -6.00 -34.94 2.54
CA ASP A 187 -4.99 -35.94 2.86
C ASP A 187 -4.17 -35.50 4.08
N LYS A 188 -4.41 -36.14 5.21
CA LYS A 188 -3.74 -35.84 6.48
C LYS A 188 -2.23 -36.14 6.43
N ASN A 189 -1.81 -37.17 5.70
CA ASN A 189 -0.39 -37.52 5.61
C ASN A 189 0.34 -36.43 4.80
N TYR A 190 -0.24 -36.01 3.69
CA TYR A 190 0.30 -34.92 2.89
C TYR A 190 0.37 -33.60 3.71
N ILE A 191 -0.69 -33.26 4.44
CA ILE A 191 -0.71 -32.07 5.31
C ILE A 191 0.41 -32.14 6.35
N ASN A 192 0.56 -33.26 7.05
CA ASN A 192 1.59 -33.44 8.06
C ASN A 192 3.00 -33.29 7.50
N GLU A 193 3.30 -33.92 6.38
CA GLU A 193 4.61 -33.79 5.73
C GLU A 193 4.88 -32.35 5.31
N LYS A 194 3.88 -31.65 4.77
CA LYS A 194 4.02 -30.23 4.41
C LYS A 194 4.24 -29.33 5.63
N VAL A 195 3.57 -29.61 6.76
CA VAL A 195 3.78 -28.88 8.01
C VAL A 195 5.20 -29.12 8.53
N TYR A 196 5.70 -30.35 8.50
CA TYR A 196 7.06 -30.66 8.94
C TYR A 196 8.11 -29.99 8.04
N GLU A 197 7.94 -30.07 6.73
CA GLU A 197 8.81 -29.41 5.74
C GLU A 197 8.91 -27.90 5.99
N ILE A 198 7.78 -27.24 6.22
CA ILE A 198 7.75 -25.78 6.41
C ILE A 198 8.29 -25.40 7.80
N LEU A 199 8.08 -26.19 8.85
CA LEU A 199 8.67 -25.96 10.16
C LEU A 199 10.21 -25.97 10.06
N GLU A 200 10.79 -26.98 9.40
CA GLU A 200 12.23 -27.07 9.17
C GLU A 200 12.73 -25.87 8.33
N THR A 201 11.97 -25.45 7.32
CA THR A 201 12.30 -24.31 6.47
C THR A 201 12.38 -23.00 7.26
N VAL A 202 11.51 -22.80 8.25
CA VAL A 202 11.56 -21.61 9.12
C VAL A 202 12.48 -21.79 10.34
N GLY A 203 13.27 -22.88 10.41
CA GLY A 203 14.24 -23.16 11.47
C GLY A 203 13.60 -23.60 12.79
N LEU A 204 12.47 -24.30 12.71
CA LEU A 204 11.81 -24.99 13.81
C LEU A 204 11.95 -26.50 13.62
N VAL A 205 11.76 -27.29 14.68
CA VAL A 205 11.84 -28.75 14.63
C VAL A 205 10.44 -29.38 14.52
N ARG A 206 10.35 -30.61 13.99
CA ARG A 206 9.08 -31.33 13.75
C ARG A 206 8.23 -31.51 15.00
N GLU A 207 8.89 -31.72 16.14
CA GLU A 207 8.27 -31.91 17.46
C GLU A 207 7.50 -30.68 17.93
N HIS A 208 7.77 -29.50 17.35
CA HIS A 208 7.04 -28.28 17.60
C HIS A 208 5.61 -28.30 17.05
N ALA A 209 5.30 -29.21 16.12
CA ALA A 209 3.97 -29.32 15.49
C ALA A 209 2.85 -29.56 16.49
N ASP A 210 3.11 -30.37 17.53
CA ASP A 210 2.10 -30.79 18.51
C ASP A 210 1.99 -29.86 19.74
N ARG A 211 2.81 -28.80 19.78
CA ARG A 211 2.80 -27.81 20.86
C ARG A 211 1.80 -26.67 20.57
N TYR A 212 1.49 -25.92 21.64
CA TYR A 212 0.62 -24.76 21.58
C TYR A 212 1.42 -23.45 21.53
N PRO A 213 0.85 -22.36 20.97
CA PRO A 213 1.56 -21.08 20.84
C PRO A 213 2.15 -20.51 22.12
N HIS A 214 1.51 -20.74 23.28
CA HIS A 214 1.99 -20.21 24.56
C HIS A 214 3.33 -20.84 25.04
N GLU A 215 3.74 -21.98 24.46
CA GLU A 215 5.01 -22.66 24.76
C GLU A 215 6.22 -22.09 24.00
N PHE A 216 6.03 -21.06 23.17
CA PHE A 216 7.04 -20.51 22.27
C PHE A 216 7.44 -19.08 22.63
N SER A 217 8.72 -18.74 22.34
CA SER A 217 9.20 -17.36 22.40
C SER A 217 8.55 -16.47 21.32
N GLY A 218 8.67 -15.14 21.46
CA GLY A 218 8.14 -14.19 20.46
C GLY A 218 8.69 -14.44 19.05
N GLY A 219 9.99 -14.67 18.93
CA GLY A 219 10.62 -14.97 17.64
C GLY A 219 10.18 -16.31 17.04
N GLN A 220 9.95 -17.33 17.87
CA GLN A 220 9.42 -18.61 17.42
C GLN A 220 7.95 -18.48 16.96
N LYS A 221 7.12 -17.71 17.67
CA LYS A 221 5.75 -17.39 17.23
C LYS A 221 5.73 -16.66 15.89
N GLN A 222 6.67 -15.74 15.68
CA GLN A 222 6.81 -15.06 14.40
C GLN A 222 7.16 -16.05 13.28
N ARG A 223 8.07 -16.99 13.52
CA ARG A 223 8.41 -18.06 12.56
C ARG A 223 7.20 -18.97 12.26
N ILE A 224 6.34 -19.26 13.25
CA ILE A 224 5.07 -19.99 13.04
C ILE A 224 4.11 -19.17 12.15
N GLY A 225 4.02 -17.85 12.38
CA GLY A 225 3.23 -16.95 11.54
C GLY A 225 3.73 -16.90 10.09
N ILE A 226 5.06 -16.89 9.90
CA ILE A 226 5.69 -16.99 8.58
C ILE A 226 5.38 -18.36 7.94
N ALA A 227 5.53 -19.47 8.67
CA ALA A 227 5.23 -20.81 8.20
C ALA A 227 3.77 -20.93 7.72
N ARG A 228 2.80 -20.38 8.48
CA ARG A 228 1.39 -20.33 8.10
C ARG A 228 1.17 -19.60 6.77
N ALA A 229 1.87 -18.49 6.52
CA ALA A 229 1.76 -17.76 5.27
C ALA A 229 2.40 -18.53 4.10
N VAL A 230 3.57 -19.11 4.31
CA VAL A 230 4.40 -19.72 3.25
C VAL A 230 3.94 -21.11 2.85
N ILE A 231 3.25 -21.87 3.72
CA ILE A 231 2.77 -23.22 3.40
C ILE A 231 1.82 -23.25 2.19
N MET A 232 1.15 -22.11 1.94
CA MET A 232 0.27 -21.93 0.79
C MET A 232 1.01 -21.75 -0.53
N GLN A 233 2.35 -21.67 -0.50
CA GLN A 233 3.21 -21.38 -1.65
C GLN A 233 2.73 -20.12 -2.41
N PRO A 234 2.60 -18.98 -1.72
CA PRO A 234 2.10 -17.75 -2.35
C PRO A 234 3.11 -17.21 -3.36
N GLU A 235 2.65 -16.37 -4.29
CA GLU A 235 3.54 -15.58 -5.14
C GLU A 235 3.92 -14.24 -4.49
N MET A 236 3.09 -13.77 -3.54
CA MET A 236 3.32 -12.51 -2.84
C MET A 236 3.05 -12.63 -1.34
N ILE A 237 3.91 -12.01 -0.54
CA ILE A 237 3.73 -11.84 0.90
C ILE A 237 3.66 -10.35 1.23
N ILE A 238 2.67 -9.97 2.04
CA ILE A 238 2.62 -8.68 2.71
C ILE A 238 3.09 -8.90 4.15
N ALA A 239 4.28 -8.43 4.49
CA ALA A 239 4.85 -8.53 5.82
C ALA A 239 4.59 -7.21 6.58
N ASP A 240 3.58 -7.20 7.44
CA ASP A 240 3.16 -6.02 8.21
C ASP A 240 3.93 -5.94 9.53
N GLU A 241 4.94 -5.08 9.56
CA GLU A 241 5.85 -4.88 10.70
C GLU A 241 6.35 -6.20 11.33
N PRO A 242 6.90 -7.13 10.53
CA PRO A 242 7.14 -8.51 10.98
C PRO A 242 8.19 -8.65 12.08
N VAL A 243 8.88 -7.57 12.43
CA VAL A 243 9.99 -7.56 13.40
C VAL A 243 9.82 -6.55 14.52
N SER A 244 8.75 -5.72 14.52
CA SER A 244 8.59 -4.59 15.44
C SER A 244 8.52 -4.98 16.93
N ALA A 245 8.03 -6.18 17.23
CA ALA A 245 7.86 -6.69 18.59
C ALA A 245 9.01 -7.61 19.07
N LEU A 246 10.12 -7.63 18.34
CA LEU A 246 11.24 -8.55 18.57
C LEU A 246 12.52 -7.83 18.97
N ASP A 247 13.38 -8.50 19.74
CA ASP A 247 14.73 -8.01 20.05
C ASP A 247 15.60 -7.92 18.79
N VAL A 248 16.55 -6.98 18.74
CA VAL A 248 17.38 -6.68 17.57
C VAL A 248 18.06 -7.92 16.96
N SER A 249 18.58 -8.84 17.81
CA SER A 249 19.20 -10.08 17.34
C SER A 249 18.22 -11.02 16.64
N ILE A 250 16.99 -11.08 17.13
CA ILE A 250 15.92 -11.89 16.55
C ILE A 250 15.35 -11.22 15.29
N GLN A 251 15.28 -9.88 15.26
CA GLN A 251 14.91 -9.13 14.05
C GLN A 251 15.78 -9.51 12.86
N ALA A 252 17.12 -9.50 13.04
CA ALA A 252 18.06 -9.87 11.99
C ALA A 252 17.83 -11.32 11.48
N GLN A 253 17.54 -12.26 12.39
CA GLN A 253 17.25 -13.64 12.01
C GLN A 253 15.96 -13.77 11.18
N VAL A 254 14.90 -13.02 11.55
CA VAL A 254 13.62 -13.02 10.80
C VAL A 254 13.76 -12.36 9.42
N ILE A 255 14.53 -11.28 9.33
CA ILE A 255 14.82 -10.60 8.07
C ILE A 255 15.60 -11.54 7.13
N ASN A 256 16.65 -12.21 7.63
CA ASN A 256 17.42 -13.17 6.86
C ASN A 256 16.53 -14.34 6.40
N LEU A 257 15.66 -14.87 7.28
CA LEU A 257 14.70 -15.91 6.91
C LEU A 257 13.78 -15.46 5.76
N LEU A 258 13.27 -14.24 5.81
CA LEU A 258 12.40 -13.71 4.74
C LEU A 258 13.17 -13.55 3.42
N ASN A 259 14.44 -13.11 3.47
CA ASN A 259 15.31 -13.05 2.29
C ASN A 259 15.58 -14.45 1.71
N ASP A 260 15.93 -15.42 2.56
CA ASP A 260 16.14 -16.83 2.13
C ASP A 260 14.88 -17.41 1.46
N LEU A 261 13.71 -17.14 2.03
CA LEU A 261 12.43 -17.57 1.46
C LEU A 261 12.16 -16.88 0.14
N ARG A 262 12.43 -15.56 0.04
CA ARG A 262 12.31 -14.81 -1.21
C ARG A 262 13.15 -15.42 -2.32
N GLU A 263 14.42 -15.68 -2.05
CA GLU A 263 15.36 -16.26 -3.03
C GLU A 263 14.99 -17.70 -3.43
N LYS A 264 14.71 -18.56 -2.43
CA LYS A 264 14.42 -19.99 -2.68
C LYS A 264 13.07 -20.22 -3.36
N MET A 265 12.08 -19.40 -3.06
CA MET A 265 10.70 -19.60 -3.57
C MET A 265 10.30 -18.59 -4.63
N GLY A 266 11.15 -17.61 -4.97
CA GLY A 266 10.83 -16.55 -5.93
C GLY A 266 9.72 -15.62 -5.46
N LEU A 267 9.63 -15.37 -4.15
CA LEU A 267 8.55 -14.57 -3.55
C LEU A 267 8.69 -13.09 -3.89
N THR A 268 7.56 -12.44 -4.10
CA THR A 268 7.44 -10.98 -4.09
C THR A 268 7.03 -10.53 -2.70
N ILE A 269 7.66 -9.51 -2.14
CA ILE A 269 7.39 -9.10 -0.76
C ILE A 269 7.08 -7.60 -0.68
N LEU A 270 5.90 -7.26 -0.14
CA LEU A 270 5.60 -5.92 0.37
C LEU A 270 5.98 -5.88 1.86
N PHE A 271 7.08 -5.23 2.18
CA PHE A 271 7.62 -5.14 3.53
C PHE A 271 7.22 -3.81 4.17
N ILE A 272 6.32 -3.85 5.13
CA ILE A 272 5.84 -2.68 5.87
C ILE A 272 6.66 -2.55 7.15
N ALA A 273 7.28 -1.37 7.37
CA ALA A 273 8.02 -1.08 8.60
C ALA A 273 7.91 0.40 8.97
N HIS A 274 8.30 0.72 10.20
CA HIS A 274 8.47 2.11 10.64
C HIS A 274 9.95 2.52 10.68
N ASP A 275 10.88 1.56 10.60
CA ASP A 275 12.32 1.79 10.64
C ASP A 275 12.92 1.68 9.22
N LEU A 276 13.44 2.80 8.72
CA LEU A 276 14.10 2.89 7.42
C LEU A 276 15.40 2.06 7.35
N SER A 277 16.13 1.89 8.46
CA SER A 277 17.37 1.13 8.46
C SER A 277 17.14 -0.35 8.16
N VAL A 278 16.06 -0.92 8.69
CA VAL A 278 15.65 -2.30 8.40
C VAL A 278 15.25 -2.44 6.92
N VAL A 279 14.48 -1.49 6.42
CA VAL A 279 13.96 -1.54 5.04
C VAL A 279 15.06 -1.40 4.01
N LYS A 280 16.10 -0.61 4.30
CA LYS A 280 17.29 -0.46 3.43
C LYS A 280 17.95 -1.81 3.12
N TYR A 281 18.10 -2.67 4.13
CA TYR A 281 18.72 -3.99 3.98
C TYR A 281 17.86 -4.99 3.22
N PHE A 282 16.54 -4.79 3.24
CA PHE A 282 15.60 -5.78 2.75
C PHE A 282 15.05 -5.44 1.37
N SER A 283 14.88 -4.15 1.07
CA SER A 283 14.03 -3.70 -0.05
C SER A 283 14.85 -3.23 -1.25
N ASP A 284 14.38 -3.57 -2.45
CA ASP A 284 14.91 -3.09 -3.73
C ASP A 284 14.45 -1.64 -3.98
N ARG A 285 13.17 -1.35 -3.71
CA ARG A 285 12.56 0.00 -3.80
C ARG A 285 11.80 0.33 -2.53
N ILE A 286 11.73 1.62 -2.21
CA ILE A 286 11.10 2.09 -0.98
C ILE A 286 10.10 3.20 -1.30
N GLY A 287 8.86 3.03 -0.81
CA GLY A 287 7.84 4.05 -0.76
C GLY A 287 7.71 4.64 0.64
N VAL A 288 7.79 5.95 0.75
CA VAL A 288 7.65 6.69 2.01
C VAL A 288 6.23 7.24 2.12
N LYS A 289 5.57 6.93 3.23
CA LYS A 289 4.18 7.35 3.50
C LYS A 289 4.09 8.36 4.64
N TYR A 290 3.32 9.42 4.42
CA TYR A 290 3.03 10.45 5.42
C TYR A 290 1.55 10.84 5.39
N PHE A 291 0.86 10.78 6.54
CA PHE A 291 -0.56 11.13 6.70
C PHE A 291 -1.47 10.65 5.56
N GLY A 292 -1.39 9.35 5.25
CA GLY A 292 -2.23 8.71 4.23
C GLY A 292 -1.69 8.80 2.80
N ASN A 293 -0.78 9.71 2.48
CA ASN A 293 -0.24 9.92 1.14
C ASN A 293 1.12 9.23 0.94
N MET A 294 1.42 8.83 -0.30
CA MET A 294 2.79 8.55 -0.71
C MET A 294 3.49 9.89 -0.94
N VAL A 295 4.63 10.11 -0.28
CA VAL A 295 5.39 11.36 -0.40
C VAL A 295 6.65 11.20 -1.23
N GLU A 296 7.28 10.02 -1.20
CA GLU A 296 8.45 9.71 -2.01
C GLU A 296 8.50 8.22 -2.33
N LEU A 297 9.01 7.87 -3.50
CA LEU A 297 9.24 6.49 -3.92
C LEU A 297 10.44 6.46 -4.85
N ALA A 298 11.45 5.65 -4.51
CA ALA A 298 12.62 5.46 -5.34
C ALA A 298 13.26 4.07 -5.11
N ASP A 299 14.27 3.76 -5.91
CA ASP A 299 15.21 2.70 -5.61
C ASP A 299 15.82 2.89 -4.22
N SER A 300 16.08 1.81 -3.49
CA SER A 300 16.53 1.88 -2.10
C SER A 300 17.81 2.70 -1.95
N ASP A 301 18.82 2.44 -2.79
CA ASP A 301 20.09 3.16 -2.70
C ASP A 301 19.93 4.63 -3.12
N GLU A 302 19.11 4.91 -4.13
CA GLU A 302 18.82 6.27 -4.59
C GLU A 302 18.12 7.10 -3.51
N LEU A 303 17.11 6.54 -2.84
CA LEU A 303 16.38 7.22 -1.76
C LEU A 303 17.29 7.61 -0.59
N PHE A 304 18.26 6.74 -0.25
CA PHE A 304 19.22 7.02 0.83
C PHE A 304 20.29 8.00 0.43
N LYS A 305 20.68 8.04 -0.84
CA LYS A 305 21.69 8.94 -1.38
C LYS A 305 21.13 10.34 -1.67
N HIS A 306 19.94 10.40 -2.24
CA HIS A 306 19.29 11.63 -2.66
C HIS A 306 17.83 11.70 -2.15
N PRO A 307 17.61 11.80 -0.82
CA PRO A 307 16.27 12.00 -0.29
C PRO A 307 15.77 13.40 -0.67
N LEU A 308 14.69 13.48 -1.42
CA LEU A 308 14.18 14.74 -1.95
C LEU A 308 13.12 15.37 -1.05
N HIS A 309 12.12 14.57 -0.62
CA HIS A 309 11.05 15.12 0.22
C HIS A 309 11.56 15.44 1.64
N PRO A 310 11.26 16.62 2.21
CA PRO A 310 11.73 17.01 3.55
C PRO A 310 11.37 16.01 4.66
N TYR A 311 10.22 15.36 4.56
CA TYR A 311 9.83 14.30 5.50
C TYR A 311 10.77 13.07 5.41
N THR A 312 11.18 12.66 4.23
CA THR A 312 12.15 11.57 4.04
C THR A 312 13.48 11.92 4.69
N ARG A 313 13.96 13.16 4.49
CA ARG A 313 15.16 13.67 5.16
C ARG A 313 15.02 13.67 6.67
N SER A 314 13.86 14.05 7.19
CA SER A 314 13.56 13.97 8.63
C SER A 314 13.65 12.54 9.16
N LEU A 315 13.03 11.58 8.47
CA LEU A 315 13.11 10.15 8.85
C LEU A 315 14.54 9.62 8.81
N LEU A 316 15.30 9.90 7.76
CA LEU A 316 16.70 9.50 7.64
C LEU A 316 17.55 10.16 8.72
N SER A 317 17.26 11.42 9.06
CA SER A 317 17.93 12.11 10.14
C SER A 317 17.65 11.49 11.52
N ALA A 318 16.68 10.63 11.70
CA ALA A 318 16.35 9.94 12.94
C ALA A 318 17.08 8.59 13.12
N ILE A 319 17.69 8.03 12.06
CA ILE A 319 18.43 6.75 12.13
C ILE A 319 19.70 6.94 12.99
N PRO A 320 19.90 6.20 14.09
CA PRO A 320 21.08 6.33 14.92
C PRO A 320 22.38 6.01 14.17
N LEU A 321 23.41 6.82 14.38
CA LEU A 321 24.73 6.54 13.83
C LEU A 321 25.46 5.53 14.74
N PRO A 322 26.21 4.58 14.17
CA PRO A 322 26.94 3.58 14.96
C PRO A 322 28.00 4.19 15.88
N ASP A 323 28.56 5.36 15.51
CA ASP A 323 29.59 6.04 16.30
C ASP A 323 28.96 7.00 17.31
N PRO A 324 29.14 6.77 18.62
CA PRO A 324 28.57 7.62 19.67
C PRO A 324 29.08 9.07 19.66
N VAL A 325 30.26 9.35 19.08
CA VAL A 325 30.83 10.71 19.01
C VAL A 325 30.07 11.53 17.96
N TYR A 326 29.87 10.95 16.79
CA TYR A 326 29.12 11.58 15.72
C TYR A 326 27.62 11.70 16.07
N GLU A 327 27.03 10.69 16.75
CA GLU A 327 25.63 10.73 17.21
C GLU A 327 25.35 11.91 18.13
N LYS A 328 26.30 12.28 19.04
CA LYS A 328 26.15 13.43 19.93
C LYS A 328 26.14 14.79 19.21
N GLN A 329 26.79 14.89 18.06
CA GLN A 329 26.90 16.13 17.27
C GLN A 329 25.77 16.26 16.23
N ARG A 330 25.02 15.21 16.03
CA ARG A 330 23.99 15.13 15.00
C ARG A 330 22.81 16.00 15.34
N LYS A 331 22.36 16.81 14.38
CA LYS A 331 21.12 17.59 14.45
C LYS A 331 20.00 16.78 13.80
N ARG A 332 18.98 16.41 14.57
CA ARG A 332 17.76 15.81 14.03
C ARG A 332 16.95 16.88 13.31
N ILE A 333 16.53 16.55 12.09
CA ILE A 333 15.66 17.40 11.29
C ILE A 333 14.22 17.09 11.70
N THR A 334 13.46 18.11 12.08
CA THR A 334 12.03 17.96 12.38
C THR A 334 11.23 18.49 11.20
N TYR A 335 10.44 17.64 10.58
CA TYR A 335 9.58 18.03 9.46
C TYR A 335 8.37 18.82 9.95
N ASN A 336 8.18 20.02 9.38
CA ASN A 336 6.98 20.84 9.60
C ASN A 336 6.34 21.17 8.23
N PRO A 337 5.24 20.52 7.85
CA PRO A 337 4.65 20.70 6.52
C PRO A 337 4.21 22.13 6.23
N LEU A 338 3.85 22.92 7.24
CA LEU A 338 3.44 24.32 7.04
C LEU A 338 4.62 25.28 6.83
N ALA A 339 5.82 24.89 7.27
CA ALA A 339 7.03 25.69 7.08
C ALA A 339 7.79 25.30 5.81
N GLU A 340 7.71 24.02 5.42
CA GLU A 340 8.47 23.44 4.30
C GLU A 340 7.75 23.57 2.94
N HIS A 341 6.41 23.69 2.95
CA HIS A 341 5.60 23.67 1.75
C HIS A 341 4.59 24.81 1.70
N ASP A 342 4.45 25.44 0.53
CA ASP A 342 3.32 26.33 0.22
C ASP A 342 2.39 25.70 -0.83
N TYR A 343 1.36 25.03 -0.32
CA TYR A 343 0.32 24.40 -1.14
C TYR A 343 -0.97 25.22 -1.22
N SER A 344 -0.92 26.51 -0.87
CA SER A 344 -2.09 27.40 -0.89
C SER A 344 -2.59 27.69 -2.30
N VAL A 345 -1.67 27.84 -3.26
CA VAL A 345 -1.97 28.11 -4.67
C VAL A 345 -1.67 26.87 -5.52
N ASN A 346 -0.47 26.32 -5.43
CA ASN A 346 0.00 25.16 -6.19
C ASN A 346 -0.13 23.89 -5.35
N LYS A 347 -1.16 23.07 -5.65
CA LYS A 347 -1.37 21.81 -4.94
C LYS A 347 -0.34 20.76 -5.38
N PRO A 348 0.19 19.96 -4.42
CA PRO A 348 1.14 18.92 -4.75
C PRO A 348 0.45 17.75 -5.47
N SER A 349 1.18 17.12 -6.38
CA SER A 349 0.84 15.83 -6.96
C SER A 349 2.03 14.88 -6.86
N PHE A 350 1.76 13.58 -6.89
CA PHE A 350 2.81 12.57 -6.90
C PHE A 350 3.30 12.39 -8.34
N ARG A 351 4.55 12.73 -8.60
CA ARG A 351 5.11 12.80 -9.96
C ARG A 351 6.54 12.28 -10.04
N GLU A 352 6.93 11.80 -11.20
CA GLU A 352 8.27 11.32 -11.47
C GLU A 352 9.18 12.54 -11.75
N VAL A 353 10.21 12.73 -10.90
CA VAL A 353 11.18 13.83 -11.01
C VAL A 353 12.47 13.38 -11.70
N ALA A 354 12.77 12.08 -11.62
CA ALA A 354 13.82 11.40 -12.37
C ALA A 354 13.38 9.94 -12.63
N PRO A 355 14.01 9.23 -13.59
CA PRO A 355 13.62 7.85 -13.88
C PRO A 355 13.56 6.95 -12.65
N GLY A 356 12.35 6.49 -12.31
CA GLY A 356 12.08 5.65 -11.13
C GLY A 356 12.04 6.40 -9.79
N HIS A 357 12.28 7.72 -9.75
CA HIS A 357 12.21 8.53 -8.54
C HIS A 357 10.98 9.45 -8.56
N PHE A 358 10.01 9.14 -7.73
CA PHE A 358 8.74 9.85 -7.62
C PHE A 358 8.67 10.61 -6.31
N VAL A 359 8.19 11.86 -6.38
CA VAL A 359 8.03 12.73 -5.20
C VAL A 359 6.69 13.47 -5.26
N ARG A 360 6.06 13.64 -4.11
CA ARG A 360 4.88 14.48 -3.98
C ARG A 360 5.31 15.93 -3.83
N CYS A 361 5.14 16.71 -4.89
CA CYS A 361 5.60 18.08 -4.96
C CYS A 361 4.68 18.95 -5.84
N ASN A 362 4.81 20.28 -5.71
CA ASN A 362 4.25 21.24 -6.64
C ASN A 362 5.27 21.58 -7.77
N ASP A 363 4.90 22.45 -8.71
CA ASP A 363 5.75 22.76 -9.86
C ASP A 363 7.07 23.44 -9.47
N VAL A 364 7.08 24.26 -8.42
CA VAL A 364 8.27 24.97 -7.93
C VAL A 364 9.23 23.99 -7.26
N GLU A 365 8.71 23.11 -6.43
CA GLU A 365 9.50 22.09 -5.74
C GLU A 365 10.08 21.06 -6.72
N GLU A 366 9.36 20.73 -7.79
CA GLU A 366 9.83 19.82 -8.83
C GLU A 366 11.11 20.35 -9.50
N GLU A 367 11.15 21.64 -9.84
CA GLU A 367 12.34 22.27 -10.42
C GLU A 367 13.53 22.25 -9.45
N GLN A 368 13.27 22.47 -8.14
CA GLN A 368 14.29 22.39 -7.09
C GLN A 368 14.85 20.97 -6.97
N TYR A 369 13.99 19.95 -6.94
CA TYR A 369 14.43 18.56 -6.83
C TYR A 369 15.22 18.10 -8.05
N LYS A 370 14.87 18.54 -9.24
CA LYS A 370 15.65 18.27 -10.45
C LYS A 370 17.05 18.88 -10.40
N LYS A 371 17.21 20.09 -9.83
CA LYS A 371 18.52 20.73 -9.61
C LYS A 371 19.37 20.01 -8.58
N ILE A 372 18.77 19.50 -7.52
CA ILE A 372 19.46 18.67 -6.52
C ILE A 372 20.02 17.40 -7.18
N LEU A 373 19.21 16.71 -8.00
CA LEU A 373 19.63 15.49 -8.70
C LEU A 373 20.68 15.76 -9.78
N SER A 374 20.69 16.95 -10.41
CA SER A 374 21.73 17.34 -11.38
C SER A 374 23.04 17.78 -10.72
N GLY A 375 23.08 17.93 -9.38
CA GLY A 375 24.25 18.41 -8.64
C GLY A 375 24.49 19.92 -8.73
N GLU A 376 23.51 20.69 -9.20
CA GLU A 376 23.60 22.15 -9.29
C GLU A 376 23.37 22.86 -7.95
N THR A 377 22.77 22.18 -6.98
CA THR A 377 22.54 22.68 -5.61
C THR A 377 22.80 21.54 -4.61
N GLU A 378 23.49 21.85 -3.49
CA GLU A 378 23.55 20.93 -2.34
C GLU A 378 22.14 20.78 -1.73
N GLY A 379 21.68 19.55 -1.56
CA GLY A 379 20.34 19.21 -1.08
C GLY A 379 20.13 19.42 0.41
#